data_1ace5f5a198828eccd417db94ffb271e
#
_entry.id   1ace5f5a198828eccd417db94ffb271e
#
_cell.length_a   1.000
_cell.length_b   1.000
_cell.length_c   1.000
_cell.angle_alpha   90.00
_cell.angle_beta   90.00
_cell.angle_gamma   90.00
#
_symmetry.space_group_name_H-M   'P 1'
#
loop_
_entity.id
_entity.type
_entity.pdbx_description
1 polymer ?
#
loop_
_entity_poly.entity_id
_entity_poly.type
_entity_poly.pdbx_seq_one_letter_code
_entity_poly.pdbx_strand_id
1 'polypeptide(L)'
;MEQRGALEHLLQEDSRQIGISIDPEQTQLFLVYLKQLQAWNESFNLTAITKDEEIIVKHFIDSLAVLKAVNIEPGSHILDIGTGAGFPGIPLKILRPDLCLTLVEPVQKKISFLRFLLGLLRLKGVDVFHGTVELFSHARPQATAFNYITTRALNPSLVFSTAQDLLNEDGKAIIYSARPLDRASVHRDWVLDSEYTFELPHDHGSRTISAYSHRLNLSPLTVPRGT
;
A
#
# COMPACT_ATOMS: atom_id res chain seq x y z
N MET A 1 -10.61 29.32 1.16
CA MET A 1 -9.37 29.30 0.31
C MET A 1 -8.13 29.07 1.17
N GLU A 2 -8.01 29.73 2.30
CA GLU A 2 -6.84 29.66 3.21
C GLU A 2 -6.56 28.25 3.76
N GLN A 3 -7.57 27.56 4.28
CA GLN A 3 -7.43 26.18 4.79
C GLN A 3 -6.95 25.18 3.71
N ARG A 4 -7.46 25.31 2.48
CA ARG A 4 -7.03 24.45 1.38
C ARG A 4 -5.55 24.65 1.04
N GLY A 5 -5.08 25.90 0.98
CA GLY A 5 -3.67 26.22 0.75
C GLY A 5 -2.75 25.66 1.85
N ALA A 6 -3.21 25.67 3.11
CA ALA A 6 -2.47 25.08 4.22
C ALA A 6 -2.32 23.55 4.07
N LEU A 7 -3.39 22.83 3.66
CA LEU A 7 -3.35 21.38 3.45
C LEU A 7 -2.50 20.99 2.22
N GLU A 8 -2.52 21.81 1.15
CA GLU A 8 -1.63 21.64 -0.01
C GLU A 8 -0.16 21.75 0.41
N HIS A 9 0.17 22.78 1.17
CA HIS A 9 1.51 23.00 1.70
C HIS A 9 1.95 21.84 2.61
N LEU A 10 1.10 21.43 3.54
CA LEU A 10 1.37 20.33 4.46
C LEU A 10 1.69 19.04 3.70
N LEU A 11 0.84 18.64 2.75
CA LEU A 11 1.04 17.44 1.95
C LEU A 11 2.38 17.47 1.18
N GLN A 12 2.71 18.60 0.57
CA GLN A 12 3.95 18.77 -0.20
C GLN A 12 5.18 18.78 0.71
N GLU A 13 5.10 19.44 1.86
CA GLU A 13 6.22 19.53 2.80
C GLU A 13 6.51 18.18 3.44
N ASP A 14 5.47 17.50 3.96
CA ASP A 14 5.62 16.21 4.61
C ASP A 14 6.10 15.13 3.63
N SER A 15 5.65 15.17 2.38
CA SER A 15 6.16 14.26 1.36
C SER A 15 7.65 14.49 1.07
N ARG A 16 8.10 15.75 1.02
CA ARG A 16 9.52 16.09 0.85
C ARG A 16 10.37 15.63 2.03
N GLN A 17 9.85 15.71 3.27
CA GLN A 17 10.57 15.23 4.45
C GLN A 17 10.92 13.74 4.36
N ILE A 18 10.05 12.93 3.75
CA ILE A 18 10.36 11.52 3.46
C ILE A 18 11.04 11.31 2.10
N GLY A 19 11.48 12.38 1.43
CA GLY A 19 12.21 12.35 0.15
C GLY A 19 11.35 11.97 -1.04
N ILE A 20 10.05 12.30 -1.03
CA ILE A 20 9.10 12.09 -2.12
C ILE A 20 8.58 13.44 -2.62
N SER A 21 8.55 13.63 -3.93
CA SER A 21 7.98 14.82 -4.56
C SER A 21 6.58 14.51 -5.08
N ILE A 22 5.63 15.38 -4.76
CA ILE A 22 4.25 15.34 -5.26
C ILE A 22 4.05 16.57 -6.13
N ASP A 23 3.65 16.40 -7.37
CA ASP A 23 3.39 17.50 -8.29
C ASP A 23 2.03 18.19 -8.00
N PRO A 24 1.74 19.36 -8.62
CA PRO A 24 0.48 20.06 -8.38
C PRO A 24 -0.77 19.27 -8.77
N GLU A 25 -0.73 18.47 -9.85
CA GLU A 25 -1.87 17.67 -10.30
C GLU A 25 -2.15 16.52 -9.29
N GLN A 26 -1.11 15.81 -8.88
CA GLN A 26 -1.18 14.80 -7.84
C GLN A 26 -1.68 15.39 -6.51
N THR A 27 -1.19 16.57 -6.13
CA THR A 27 -1.66 17.29 -4.94
C THR A 27 -3.19 17.50 -4.99
N GLN A 28 -3.73 17.93 -6.13
CA GLN A 28 -5.17 18.10 -6.28
C GLN A 28 -5.93 16.78 -6.15
N LEU A 29 -5.42 15.67 -6.69
CA LEU A 29 -6.03 14.34 -6.52
C LEU A 29 -6.06 13.92 -5.05
N PHE A 30 -4.99 14.14 -4.30
CA PHE A 30 -4.96 13.88 -2.85
C PHE A 30 -5.97 14.71 -2.07
N LEU A 31 -6.13 15.99 -2.40
CA LEU A 31 -7.10 16.85 -1.71
C LEU A 31 -8.54 16.46 -2.03
N VAL A 32 -8.82 16.04 -3.27
CA VAL A 32 -10.13 15.48 -3.63
C VAL A 32 -10.37 14.19 -2.84
N TYR A 33 -9.38 13.32 -2.74
CA TYR A 33 -9.46 12.09 -1.95
C TYR A 33 -9.75 12.40 -0.48
N LEU A 34 -8.98 13.30 0.14
CA LEU A 34 -9.17 13.73 1.53
C LEU A 34 -10.62 14.19 1.78
N LYS A 35 -11.10 15.10 0.95
CA LYS A 35 -12.47 15.62 1.06
C LYS A 35 -13.54 14.52 0.95
N GLN A 36 -13.37 13.59 0.03
CA GLN A 36 -14.33 12.50 -0.14
C GLN A 36 -14.25 11.49 0.99
N LEU A 37 -13.05 11.18 1.47
CA LEU A 37 -12.88 10.29 2.61
C LEU A 37 -13.61 10.84 3.84
N GLN A 38 -13.48 12.13 4.13
CA GLN A 38 -14.18 12.78 5.23
C GLN A 38 -15.70 12.72 5.07
N ALA A 39 -16.21 13.15 3.92
CA ALA A 39 -17.64 13.18 3.65
C ALA A 39 -18.30 11.79 3.78
N TRP A 40 -17.62 10.74 3.28
CA TRP A 40 -18.12 9.38 3.44
C TRP A 40 -17.95 8.86 4.87
N ASN A 41 -16.87 9.28 5.55
CA ASN A 41 -16.57 8.82 6.90
C ASN A 41 -17.63 9.27 7.93
N GLU A 42 -18.27 10.42 7.73
CA GLU A 42 -19.37 10.91 8.55
C GLU A 42 -20.54 9.90 8.63
N SER A 43 -20.80 9.16 7.55
CA SER A 43 -21.93 8.23 7.48
C SER A 43 -21.51 6.76 7.61
N PHE A 44 -20.29 6.40 7.24
CA PHE A 44 -19.91 5.00 7.02
C PHE A 44 -18.77 4.50 7.90
N ASN A 45 -18.10 5.34 8.69
CA ASN A 45 -16.95 4.95 9.52
C ASN A 45 -15.91 4.15 8.72
N LEU A 46 -15.37 4.76 7.66
CA LEU A 46 -14.35 4.15 6.79
C LEU A 46 -13.00 4.08 7.48
N THR A 47 -12.68 5.07 8.32
CA THR A 47 -11.46 5.18 9.12
C THR A 47 -11.74 5.80 10.49
N ALA A 48 -10.93 5.45 11.48
CA ALA A 48 -10.96 6.07 12.80
C ALA A 48 -10.28 7.46 12.84
N ILE A 49 -9.47 7.79 11.81
CA ILE A 49 -8.77 9.07 11.73
C ILE A 49 -9.66 10.07 11.00
N THR A 50 -9.96 11.20 11.65
CA THR A 50 -10.93 12.18 11.16
C THR A 50 -10.35 13.57 10.88
N LYS A 51 -9.17 13.91 11.47
CA LYS A 51 -8.52 15.20 11.25
C LYS A 51 -7.74 15.20 9.94
N ASP A 52 -7.85 16.27 9.17
CA ASP A 52 -7.22 16.44 7.86
C ASP A 52 -5.72 16.17 7.89
N GLU A 53 -5.03 16.81 8.83
CA GLU A 53 -3.58 16.71 8.98
C GLU A 53 -3.18 15.27 9.32
N GLU A 54 -3.94 14.61 10.21
CA GLU A 54 -3.68 13.23 10.56
C GLU A 54 -3.94 12.25 9.41
N ILE A 55 -4.94 12.51 8.56
CA ILE A 55 -5.18 11.71 7.34
C ILE A 55 -4.02 11.88 6.37
N ILE A 56 -3.56 13.12 6.16
CA ILE A 56 -2.40 13.38 5.30
C ILE A 56 -1.19 12.59 5.80
N VAL A 57 -0.84 12.71 7.07
CA VAL A 57 0.37 12.10 7.62
C VAL A 57 0.24 10.58 7.75
N LYS A 58 -0.81 10.11 8.46
CA LYS A 58 -0.95 8.69 8.83
C LYS A 58 -1.54 7.81 7.72
N HIS A 59 -2.12 8.41 6.68
CA HIS A 59 -2.65 7.64 5.55
C HIS A 59 -1.89 7.93 4.27
N PHE A 60 -1.77 9.19 3.81
CA PHE A 60 -1.12 9.46 2.53
C PHE A 60 0.39 9.29 2.62
N ILE A 61 1.07 10.03 3.50
CA ILE A 61 2.53 9.98 3.63
C ILE A 61 3.01 8.57 4.01
N ASP A 62 2.36 7.94 5.00
CA ASP A 62 2.64 6.56 5.40
C ASP A 62 2.54 5.59 4.20
N SER A 63 1.50 5.73 3.36
CA SER A 63 1.32 4.89 2.17
C SER A 63 2.44 5.06 1.14
N LEU A 64 2.92 6.28 0.94
CA LEU A 64 3.95 6.60 -0.05
C LEU A 64 5.36 6.14 0.35
N ALA A 65 5.61 5.97 1.64
CA ALA A 65 6.94 5.66 2.17
C ALA A 65 7.52 4.33 1.62
N VAL A 66 6.70 3.42 1.09
CA VAL A 66 7.17 2.20 0.43
C VAL A 66 8.11 2.48 -0.74
N LEU A 67 7.96 3.60 -1.42
CA LEU A 67 8.83 4.02 -2.53
C LEU A 67 10.27 4.34 -2.08
N LYS A 68 10.50 4.45 -0.76
CA LYS A 68 11.84 4.56 -0.16
C LYS A 68 12.38 3.21 0.28
N ALA A 69 11.50 2.26 0.57
CA ALA A 69 11.85 0.93 1.04
C ALA A 69 12.12 -0.06 -0.11
N VAL A 70 11.38 0.08 -1.21
CA VAL A 70 11.37 -0.87 -2.32
C VAL A 70 11.42 -0.11 -3.65
N ASN A 71 12.33 -0.53 -4.54
CA ASN A 71 12.28 -0.09 -5.94
C ASN A 71 11.12 -0.80 -6.64
N ILE A 72 10.02 -0.08 -6.86
CA ILE A 72 8.85 -0.62 -7.58
C ILE A 72 9.03 -0.36 -9.07
N GLU A 73 9.20 -1.42 -9.83
CA GLU A 73 9.42 -1.35 -11.28
C GLU A 73 8.21 -0.74 -12.02
N PRO A 74 8.45 0.01 -13.11
CA PRO A 74 7.36 0.56 -13.92
C PRO A 74 6.40 -0.51 -14.43
N GLY A 75 5.11 -0.20 -14.42
CA GLY A 75 4.05 -1.10 -14.90
C GLY A 75 3.77 -2.30 -13.98
N SER A 76 4.35 -2.34 -12.77
CA SER A 76 4.15 -3.44 -11.83
C SER A 76 2.68 -3.63 -11.44
N HIS A 77 2.31 -4.89 -11.22
CA HIS A 77 1.01 -5.29 -10.69
C HIS A 77 1.08 -5.46 -9.18
N ILE A 78 0.29 -4.68 -8.46
CA ILE A 78 0.24 -4.68 -7.00
C ILE A 78 -1.12 -5.19 -6.53
N LEU A 79 -1.11 -6.14 -5.60
CA LEU A 79 -2.29 -6.58 -4.85
C LEU A 79 -2.28 -5.92 -3.46
N ASP A 80 -3.25 -5.08 -3.18
CA ASP A 80 -3.41 -4.44 -1.86
C ASP A 80 -4.49 -5.18 -1.06
N ILE A 81 -4.05 -5.92 -0.05
CA ILE A 81 -4.91 -6.82 0.73
C ILE A 81 -5.41 -6.10 1.99
N GLY A 82 -6.73 -6.07 2.16
CA GLY A 82 -7.36 -5.34 3.25
C GLY A 82 -7.19 -3.84 3.10
N THR A 83 -7.33 -3.37 1.87
CA THR A 83 -7.05 -1.98 1.47
C THR A 83 -7.85 -0.93 2.27
N GLY A 84 -8.95 -1.33 2.88
CA GLY A 84 -9.79 -0.42 3.65
C GLY A 84 -10.41 0.67 2.79
N ALA A 85 -10.12 1.91 3.14
CA ALA A 85 -10.53 3.07 2.34
C ALA A 85 -9.56 3.34 1.17
N GLY A 86 -8.69 2.39 0.78
CA GLY A 86 -7.78 2.48 -0.36
C GLY A 86 -6.30 2.65 0.00
N PHE A 87 -5.88 2.24 1.19
CA PHE A 87 -4.52 2.43 1.69
C PHE A 87 -3.74 1.10 1.83
N PRO A 88 -2.53 1.02 1.27
CA PRO A 88 -1.73 2.06 0.63
C PRO A 88 -1.99 2.22 -0.88
N GLY A 89 -2.83 1.40 -1.52
CA GLY A 89 -2.92 1.26 -2.97
C GLY A 89 -3.26 2.57 -3.72
N ILE A 90 -4.32 3.29 -3.33
CA ILE A 90 -4.74 4.50 -4.07
C ILE A 90 -3.71 5.64 -3.99
N PRO A 91 -3.10 5.98 -2.83
CA PRO A 91 -1.98 6.92 -2.78
C PRO A 91 -0.83 6.55 -3.71
N LEU A 92 -0.44 5.26 -3.76
CA LEU A 92 0.58 4.78 -4.69
C LEU A 92 0.17 4.99 -6.15
N LYS A 93 -1.08 4.70 -6.50
CA LYS A 93 -1.61 4.89 -7.86
C LYS A 93 -1.65 6.35 -8.27
N ILE A 94 -1.95 7.27 -7.36
CA ILE A 94 -1.91 8.71 -7.65
C ILE A 94 -0.47 9.13 -8.00
N LEU A 95 0.52 8.66 -7.25
CA LEU A 95 1.91 9.03 -7.47
C LEU A 95 2.56 8.27 -8.64
N ARG A 96 2.13 7.03 -8.87
CA ARG A 96 2.64 6.10 -9.89
C ARG A 96 1.47 5.63 -10.77
N PRO A 97 1.01 6.47 -11.70
CA PRO A 97 -0.11 6.15 -12.58
C PRO A 97 0.16 4.97 -13.54
N ASP A 98 1.42 4.60 -13.71
CA ASP A 98 1.87 3.44 -14.49
C ASP A 98 1.51 2.10 -13.84
N LEU A 99 1.33 2.03 -12.51
CA LEU A 99 1.05 0.79 -11.79
C LEU A 99 -0.33 0.22 -12.11
N CYS A 100 -0.44 -1.10 -12.12
CA CYS A 100 -1.72 -1.81 -12.11
C CYS A 100 -2.05 -2.26 -10.69
N LEU A 101 -3.26 -1.98 -10.21
CA LEU A 101 -3.67 -2.32 -8.85
C LEU A 101 -4.84 -3.30 -8.84
N THR A 102 -4.83 -4.19 -7.86
CA THR A 102 -6.00 -4.93 -7.43
C THR A 102 -6.20 -4.66 -5.93
N LEU A 103 -7.35 -4.08 -5.57
CA LEU A 103 -7.72 -3.75 -4.20
C LEU A 103 -8.66 -4.82 -3.67
N VAL A 104 -8.29 -5.52 -2.59
CA VAL A 104 -9.13 -6.55 -1.94
C VAL A 104 -9.67 -6.02 -0.62
N GLU A 105 -10.99 -5.99 -0.48
CA GLU A 105 -11.68 -5.49 0.72
C GLU A 105 -12.99 -6.27 0.96
N PRO A 106 -13.22 -6.84 2.16
CA PRO A 106 -14.43 -7.59 2.44
C PRO A 106 -15.65 -6.74 2.79
N VAL A 107 -15.48 -5.46 3.16
CA VAL A 107 -16.56 -4.62 3.67
C VAL A 107 -17.24 -3.86 2.54
N GLN A 108 -18.51 -4.18 2.26
CA GLN A 108 -19.31 -3.61 1.15
C GLN A 108 -19.31 -2.08 1.11
N LYS A 109 -19.45 -1.40 2.25
CA LYS A 109 -19.46 0.07 2.29
C LYS A 109 -18.14 0.69 1.83
N LYS A 110 -17.00 0.04 2.15
CA LYS A 110 -15.67 0.45 1.68
C LYS A 110 -15.50 0.20 0.18
N ILE A 111 -16.00 -0.92 -0.33
CA ILE A 111 -16.06 -1.22 -1.78
C ILE A 111 -16.82 -0.12 -2.54
N SER A 112 -17.96 0.31 -2.01
CA SER A 112 -18.75 1.38 -2.63
C SER A 112 -17.98 2.69 -2.68
N PHE A 113 -17.31 3.04 -1.59
CA PHE A 113 -16.42 4.21 -1.53
C PHE A 113 -15.27 4.10 -2.54
N LEU A 114 -14.56 2.96 -2.58
CA LEU A 114 -13.44 2.75 -3.50
C LEU A 114 -13.87 2.94 -4.96
N ARG A 115 -14.97 2.32 -5.38
CA ARG A 115 -15.48 2.44 -6.75
C ARG A 115 -15.89 3.87 -7.10
N PHE A 116 -16.54 4.57 -6.17
CA PHE A 116 -16.88 5.98 -6.31
C PHE A 116 -15.63 6.83 -6.46
N LEU A 117 -14.65 6.65 -5.57
CA LEU A 117 -13.41 7.43 -5.55
C LEU A 117 -12.58 7.22 -6.83
N LEU A 118 -12.40 5.98 -7.27
CA LEU A 118 -11.69 5.65 -8.50
C LEU A 118 -12.30 6.31 -9.74
N GLY A 119 -13.64 6.31 -9.83
CA GLY A 119 -14.36 6.99 -10.89
C GLY A 119 -14.17 8.51 -10.84
N LEU A 120 -14.25 9.11 -9.65
CA LEU A 120 -14.09 10.54 -9.44
C LEU A 120 -12.66 11.02 -9.79
N LEU A 121 -11.64 10.28 -9.33
CA LEU A 121 -10.23 10.57 -9.60
C LEU A 121 -9.77 10.11 -10.99
N ARG A 122 -10.65 9.44 -11.74
CA ARG A 122 -10.36 8.89 -13.10
C ARG A 122 -9.12 7.99 -13.14
N LEU A 123 -8.87 7.25 -12.07
CA LEU A 123 -7.74 6.33 -11.99
C LEU A 123 -8.02 5.08 -12.83
N LYS A 124 -7.15 4.80 -13.80
CA LYS A 124 -7.25 3.64 -14.69
C LYS A 124 -6.33 2.51 -14.23
N GLY A 125 -6.62 1.26 -14.63
CA GLY A 125 -5.80 0.11 -14.27
C GLY A 125 -5.90 -0.23 -12.76
N VAL A 126 -7.09 -0.06 -12.18
CA VAL A 126 -7.39 -0.43 -10.80
C VAL A 126 -8.63 -1.31 -10.77
N ASP A 127 -8.47 -2.55 -10.31
CA ASP A 127 -9.54 -3.49 -10.05
C ASP A 127 -9.92 -3.50 -8.56
N VAL A 128 -11.20 -3.70 -8.26
CA VAL A 128 -11.71 -3.79 -6.89
C VAL A 128 -12.44 -5.11 -6.70
N PHE A 129 -11.90 -5.96 -5.83
CA PHE A 129 -12.48 -7.24 -5.46
C PHE A 129 -13.19 -7.14 -4.10
N HIS A 130 -14.47 -7.50 -4.09
CA HIS A 130 -15.27 -7.58 -2.87
C HIS A 130 -15.14 -8.97 -2.25
N GLY A 131 -14.35 -9.09 -1.20
CA GLY A 131 -14.12 -10.35 -0.50
C GLY A 131 -12.86 -10.35 0.32
N THR A 132 -12.55 -11.49 0.91
CA THR A 132 -11.28 -11.73 1.60
C THR A 132 -10.20 -12.17 0.60
N VAL A 133 -8.93 -12.18 1.03
CA VAL A 133 -7.82 -12.63 0.19
C VAL A 133 -7.92 -14.11 -0.15
N GLU A 134 -8.47 -14.92 0.74
CA GLU A 134 -8.69 -16.36 0.51
C GLU A 134 -9.72 -16.56 -0.60
N LEU A 135 -10.84 -15.82 -0.57
CA LEU A 135 -11.83 -15.86 -1.65
C LEU A 135 -11.24 -15.37 -2.97
N PHE A 136 -10.42 -14.33 -2.92
CA PHE A 136 -9.71 -13.82 -4.09
C PHE A 136 -8.79 -14.86 -4.71
N SER A 137 -7.97 -15.51 -3.88
CA SER A 137 -7.03 -16.58 -4.31
C SER A 137 -7.75 -17.73 -4.99
N HIS A 138 -8.93 -18.14 -4.45
CA HIS A 138 -9.73 -19.21 -5.07
C HIS A 138 -10.47 -18.79 -6.33
N ALA A 139 -10.87 -17.52 -6.43
CA ALA A 139 -11.69 -17.03 -7.55
C ALA A 139 -10.87 -16.72 -8.81
N ARG A 140 -9.55 -16.49 -8.68
CA ARG A 140 -8.68 -16.16 -9.81
C ARG A 140 -7.85 -17.35 -10.25
N PRO A 141 -7.78 -17.64 -11.57
CA PRO A 141 -6.84 -18.63 -12.10
C PRO A 141 -5.40 -18.20 -11.80
N GLN A 142 -4.49 -19.16 -11.65
CA GLN A 142 -3.03 -18.98 -11.42
C GLN A 142 -2.31 -18.04 -12.41
N ALA A 143 -2.96 -17.65 -13.50
CA ALA A 143 -2.38 -16.81 -14.55
C ALA A 143 -2.16 -15.33 -14.17
N THR A 144 -2.61 -14.85 -13.01
CA THR A 144 -2.43 -13.46 -12.60
C THR A 144 -1.46 -13.40 -11.42
N ALA A 145 -0.18 -13.43 -11.70
CA ALA A 145 0.86 -13.25 -10.69
C ALA A 145 1.12 -11.75 -10.46
N PHE A 146 1.27 -11.36 -9.19
CA PHE A 146 1.57 -10.00 -8.78
C PHE A 146 3.07 -9.80 -8.55
N ASN A 147 3.57 -8.61 -8.87
CA ASN A 147 4.94 -8.24 -8.54
C ASN A 147 5.06 -7.92 -7.04
N TYR A 148 4.03 -7.30 -6.49
CA TYR A 148 4.00 -6.93 -5.07
C TYR A 148 2.64 -7.21 -4.46
N ILE A 149 2.67 -7.66 -3.22
CA ILE A 149 1.50 -7.72 -2.35
C ILE A 149 1.74 -6.73 -1.21
N THR A 150 0.80 -5.83 -0.97
CA THR A 150 0.88 -4.87 0.13
C THR A 150 -0.21 -5.13 1.16
N THR A 151 0.10 -4.89 2.43
CA THR A 151 -0.88 -4.85 3.50
C THR A 151 -0.43 -3.93 4.62
N ARG A 152 -1.39 -3.26 5.27
CA ARG A 152 -1.12 -2.32 6.36
C ARG A 152 -1.75 -2.70 7.71
N ALA A 153 -2.74 -3.56 7.73
CA ALA A 153 -3.54 -3.81 8.94
C ALA A 153 -3.87 -5.29 9.19
N LEU A 154 -3.42 -6.19 8.34
CA LEU A 154 -3.70 -7.62 8.48
C LEU A 154 -2.61 -8.33 9.28
N ASN A 155 -2.99 -9.48 9.83
CA ASN A 155 -2.04 -10.38 10.44
C ASN A 155 -1.01 -10.84 9.38
N PRO A 156 0.31 -10.62 9.59
CA PRO A 156 1.35 -11.02 8.64
C PRO A 156 1.30 -12.50 8.27
N SER A 157 0.96 -13.39 9.21
CA SER A 157 0.86 -14.83 8.96
C SER A 157 -0.17 -15.17 7.88
N LEU A 158 -1.31 -14.47 7.84
CA LEU A 158 -2.33 -14.62 6.80
C LEU A 158 -1.77 -14.20 5.43
N VAL A 159 -1.05 -13.08 5.41
CA VAL A 159 -0.45 -12.58 4.17
C VAL A 159 0.58 -13.57 3.64
N PHE A 160 1.49 -14.04 4.48
CA PHE A 160 2.52 -15.00 4.09
C PHE A 160 1.93 -16.33 3.58
N SER A 161 0.84 -16.83 4.17
CA SER A 161 0.22 -18.09 3.75
C SER A 161 -0.51 -17.98 2.40
N THR A 162 -0.99 -16.79 2.02
CA THR A 162 -1.73 -16.58 0.77
C THR A 162 -0.89 -15.95 -0.33
N ALA A 163 0.13 -15.16 0.04
CA ALA A 163 0.97 -14.44 -0.92
C ALA A 163 1.78 -15.36 -1.83
N GLN A 164 2.19 -16.52 -1.32
CA GLN A 164 2.99 -17.50 -2.08
C GLN A 164 2.35 -17.88 -3.42
N ASP A 165 1.05 -18.11 -3.43
CA ASP A 165 0.31 -18.55 -4.63
C ASP A 165 -0.10 -17.39 -5.54
N LEU A 166 0.08 -16.14 -5.09
CA LEU A 166 -0.35 -14.94 -5.78
C LEU A 166 0.82 -14.12 -6.35
N LEU A 167 2.02 -14.30 -5.84
CA LEU A 167 3.23 -13.61 -6.32
C LEU A 167 3.85 -14.32 -7.51
N ASN A 168 4.46 -13.53 -8.41
CA ASN A 168 5.36 -14.07 -9.41
C ASN A 168 6.70 -14.53 -8.76
N GLU A 169 7.60 -15.11 -9.56
CA GLU A 169 8.88 -15.69 -9.08
C GLU A 169 9.74 -14.66 -8.32
N ASP A 170 9.77 -13.40 -8.76
CA ASP A 170 10.53 -12.31 -8.12
C ASP A 170 9.66 -11.42 -7.23
N GLY A 171 8.45 -11.85 -6.97
CA GLY A 171 7.45 -11.05 -6.25
C GLY A 171 7.75 -10.91 -4.76
N LYS A 172 7.30 -9.79 -4.18
CA LYS A 172 7.55 -9.46 -2.77
C LYS A 172 6.27 -9.17 -2.01
N ALA A 173 6.23 -9.67 -0.77
CA ALA A 173 5.23 -9.27 0.21
C ALA A 173 5.74 -8.06 1.01
N ILE A 174 4.99 -6.97 1.01
CA ILE A 174 5.35 -5.70 1.66
C ILE A 174 4.39 -5.47 2.82
N ILE A 175 4.94 -5.44 4.02
CA ILE A 175 4.19 -5.28 5.25
C ILE A 175 4.46 -3.90 5.85
N TYR A 176 3.39 -3.15 6.08
CA TYR A 176 3.43 -1.89 6.83
C TYR A 176 3.10 -2.16 8.30
N SER A 177 3.94 -1.70 9.19
CA SER A 177 3.80 -1.92 10.63
C SER A 177 4.30 -0.71 11.44
N ALA A 178 3.94 -0.65 12.72
CA ALA A 178 4.46 0.38 13.62
C ALA A 178 5.90 0.07 14.08
N ARG A 179 6.34 -1.17 13.97
CA ARG A 179 7.67 -1.67 14.39
C ARG A 179 8.07 -2.82 13.46
N PRO A 180 9.37 -3.15 13.37
CA PRO A 180 9.83 -4.38 12.74
C PRO A 180 9.02 -5.60 13.18
N LEU A 181 8.75 -6.51 12.26
CA LEU A 181 8.07 -7.75 12.63
C LEU A 181 8.99 -8.61 13.48
N ASP A 182 8.41 -9.20 14.52
CA ASP A 182 9.11 -10.25 15.26
C ASP A 182 9.39 -11.44 14.31
N ARG A 183 10.59 -11.98 14.38
CA ARG A 183 11.00 -13.17 13.61
C ARG A 183 10.04 -14.34 13.74
N ALA A 184 9.42 -14.50 14.92
CA ALA A 184 8.41 -15.53 15.16
C ALA A 184 7.11 -15.32 14.35
N SER A 185 6.84 -14.09 13.92
CA SER A 185 5.68 -13.74 13.09
C SER A 185 5.92 -13.93 11.58
N VAL A 186 7.18 -14.14 11.18
CA VAL A 186 7.57 -14.37 9.78
C VAL A 186 7.61 -15.87 9.53
N HIS A 187 6.85 -16.33 8.53
CA HIS A 187 6.88 -17.74 8.17
C HIS A 187 8.27 -18.14 7.66
N ARG A 188 8.75 -19.33 8.06
CA ARG A 188 10.11 -19.85 7.78
C ARG A 188 10.52 -19.82 6.30
N ASP A 189 9.56 -19.87 5.38
CA ASP A 189 9.80 -19.89 3.94
C ASP A 189 9.93 -18.47 3.33
N TRP A 190 9.88 -17.45 4.18
CA TRP A 190 10.04 -16.06 3.78
C TRP A 190 11.36 -15.48 4.31
N VAL A 191 11.98 -14.64 3.50
CA VAL A 191 13.23 -13.95 3.81
C VAL A 191 13.01 -12.46 3.72
N LEU A 192 13.48 -11.73 4.72
CA LEU A 192 13.51 -10.28 4.71
C LEU A 192 14.55 -9.79 3.69
N ASP A 193 14.09 -9.07 2.66
CA ASP A 193 14.97 -8.46 1.65
C ASP A 193 15.40 -7.05 2.04
N SER A 194 14.44 -6.25 2.49
CA SER A 194 14.69 -4.87 2.89
C SER A 194 13.74 -4.46 4.00
N GLU A 195 14.23 -3.56 4.86
CA GLU A 195 13.46 -2.95 5.92
C GLU A 195 13.80 -1.47 5.99
N TYR A 196 12.77 -0.64 6.05
CA TYR A 196 12.88 0.80 6.14
C TYR A 196 12.05 1.31 7.31
N THR A 197 12.71 1.83 8.33
CA THR A 197 12.06 2.45 9.49
C THR A 197 12.24 3.96 9.41
N PHE A 198 11.17 4.70 9.63
CA PHE A 198 11.16 6.16 9.60
C PHE A 198 10.16 6.73 10.60
N GLU A 199 10.35 7.99 10.96
CA GLU A 199 9.40 8.74 11.78
C GLU A 199 8.42 9.46 10.87
N LEU A 200 7.13 9.34 11.19
CA LEU A 200 6.11 10.15 10.54
C LEU A 200 6.26 11.61 10.96
N PRO A 201 6.07 12.57 10.04
CA PRO A 201 6.08 13.99 10.37
C PRO A 201 5.21 14.33 11.60
N HIS A 202 5.53 15.42 12.28
CA HIS A 202 4.77 15.95 13.41
C HIS A 202 4.61 14.97 14.60
N ASP A 203 5.63 14.17 14.89
CA ASP A 203 5.67 13.22 16.00
C ASP A 203 4.53 12.18 15.99
N HIS A 204 4.05 11.81 14.80
CA HIS A 204 3.00 10.80 14.65
C HIS A 204 3.49 9.36 14.78
N GLY A 205 4.71 9.19 15.29
CA GLY A 205 5.32 7.91 15.66
C GLY A 205 6.05 7.22 14.52
N SER A 206 6.75 6.16 14.88
CA SER A 206 7.57 5.38 13.97
C SER A 206 6.75 4.46 13.08
N ARG A 207 7.27 4.20 11.88
CA ARG A 207 6.75 3.21 10.94
C ARG A 207 7.87 2.38 10.37
N THR A 208 7.54 1.13 10.09
CA THR A 208 8.45 0.19 9.43
C THR A 208 7.75 -0.40 8.23
N ILE A 209 8.44 -0.41 7.10
CA ILE A 209 8.04 -1.09 5.88
C ILE A 209 9.04 -2.20 5.64
N SER A 210 8.59 -3.44 5.68
CA SER A 210 9.42 -4.63 5.48
C SER A 210 8.99 -5.36 4.22
N ALA A 211 9.93 -5.64 3.33
CA ALA A 211 9.72 -6.42 2.12
C ALA A 211 10.33 -7.81 2.26
N TYR A 212 9.55 -8.82 1.89
CA TYR A 212 9.91 -10.23 2.01
C TYR A 212 9.79 -10.93 0.66
N SER A 213 10.76 -11.78 0.34
CA SER A 213 10.71 -12.74 -0.78
C SER A 213 10.46 -14.15 -0.27
N HIS A 214 9.81 -14.98 -1.09
CA HIS A 214 9.64 -16.39 -0.80
C HIS A 214 10.92 -17.16 -1.13
N ARG A 215 11.36 -18.10 -0.28
CA ARG A 215 12.63 -18.84 -0.46
C ARG A 215 12.71 -19.67 -1.74
N LEU A 216 11.59 -20.16 -2.25
CA LEU A 216 11.56 -20.89 -3.52
C LEU A 216 11.94 -20.00 -4.71
N ASN A 217 11.80 -18.70 -4.56
CA ASN A 217 12.08 -17.69 -5.59
C ASN A 217 13.54 -17.19 -5.54
N LEU A 218 14.28 -17.55 -4.49
CA LEU A 218 15.70 -17.21 -4.40
C LEU A 218 16.49 -18.20 -5.27
N SER A 219 17.01 -17.73 -6.39
CA SER A 219 17.95 -18.50 -7.20
C SER A 219 19.08 -19.03 -6.31
N PRO A 220 19.47 -20.31 -6.39
CA PRO A 220 20.58 -20.81 -5.62
C PRO A 220 21.81 -19.96 -5.98
N LEU A 221 22.42 -19.33 -4.95
CA LEU A 221 23.68 -18.64 -5.08
C LEU A 221 24.62 -19.58 -5.82
N THR A 222 25.02 -19.23 -7.03
CA THR A 222 26.09 -19.91 -7.77
C THR A 222 27.36 -19.73 -6.94
N VAL A 223 27.66 -20.74 -6.11
CA VAL A 223 28.95 -20.85 -5.45
C VAL A 223 29.96 -21.04 -6.59
N PRO A 224 30.92 -20.14 -6.80
CA PRO A 224 31.98 -20.38 -7.77
C PRO A 224 32.70 -21.66 -7.34
N ARG A 225 32.66 -22.69 -8.20
CA ARG A 225 33.50 -23.86 -8.00
C ARG A 225 34.94 -23.34 -8.18
N GLY A 226 35.66 -23.21 -7.05
CA GLY A 226 37.08 -22.99 -7.07
C GLY A 226 37.77 -24.09 -7.87
N THR A 227 38.49 -23.68 -8.87
CA THR A 227 39.51 -24.48 -9.59
C THR A 227 40.77 -24.54 -8.75
#